data_e2691ab6d9a20a5fc1d9d4b896daaed1
#
_entry.id   e2691ab6d9a20a5fc1d9d4b896daaed1
#
_cell.length_a   1.000
_cell.length_b   1.000
_cell.length_c   1.000
_cell.angle_alpha   90.00
_cell.angle_beta   90.00
_cell.angle_gamma   90.00
#
_symmetry.space_group_name_H-M   'P 1'
#
loop_
_entity.id
_entity.type
_entity.pdbx_description
1 polymer ?
#
loop_
_entity_poly.entity_id
_entity_poly.type
_entity_poly.pdbx_seq_one_letter_code
_entity_poly.pdbx_strand_id
1 'polypeptide(L)'
;HNFRNGGKVTTDENDENPRENRYLQLMNKVIRAGVKTKVLMLSATPVNNRFNDLRNQLQLAYEGDAERFDELLNTTAPIDHIFRDAQTAFNRWSKLPEEERTTKALLDCLSFDFFEVLDSVTIARSRKHIQQYYDTTDIGEFPTRLKPISRRPKLTDLPTAVSFNDIYVSVSELNLAIYTPSDFIFPSKIEKYMT
;
A
#
# COMPACT_ATOMS: atom_id res chain seq x y z
N HIS A 1 -2.92 -1.08 -12.09
CA HIS A 1 -3.58 -0.62 -10.86
C HIS A 1 -4.72 -1.53 -10.40
N ASN A 2 -5.51 -2.11 -11.32
CA ASN A 2 -6.69 -2.93 -11.02
C ASN A 2 -6.38 -4.26 -10.31
N PHE A 3 -5.14 -4.72 -10.35
CA PHE A 3 -4.70 -5.99 -9.76
C PHE A 3 -3.85 -5.82 -8.50
N ARG A 4 -3.68 -4.60 -8.02
CA ARG A 4 -2.83 -4.28 -6.87
C ARG A 4 -3.50 -4.63 -5.53
N ASN A 5 -4.77 -4.34 -5.39
CA ASN A 5 -5.45 -4.38 -4.10
C ASN A 5 -5.92 -5.78 -3.67
N GLY A 6 -5.60 -6.81 -4.44
CA GLY A 6 -6.06 -8.17 -4.16
C GLY A 6 -7.56 -8.33 -4.34
N GLY A 7 -8.07 -9.49 -3.92
CA GLY A 7 -9.48 -9.80 -4.03
C GLY A 7 -10.22 -9.52 -2.73
N LYS A 8 -11.18 -8.59 -2.78
CA LYS A 8 -12.29 -8.56 -1.83
C LYS A 8 -13.54 -8.96 -2.58
N VAL A 9 -14.26 -9.93 -2.03
CA VAL A 9 -15.63 -10.20 -2.44
C VAL A 9 -16.48 -9.10 -1.82
N THR A 10 -17.08 -8.24 -2.64
CA THR A 10 -18.09 -7.30 -2.15
C THR A 10 -19.40 -8.07 -2.08
N THR A 11 -19.79 -8.44 -0.88
CA THR A 11 -21.16 -8.86 -0.59
C THR A 11 -21.95 -7.59 -0.25
N ASP A 12 -22.75 -7.10 -1.18
CA ASP A 12 -23.87 -6.27 -0.80
C ASP A 12 -24.89 -7.19 -0.12
N GLU A 13 -25.40 -6.82 1.05
CA GLU A 13 -26.30 -7.66 1.87
C GLU A 13 -27.58 -8.13 1.12
N ASN A 14 -27.84 -7.61 -0.09
CA ASN A 14 -28.97 -7.93 -0.95
C ASN A 14 -28.59 -8.60 -2.27
N ASP A 15 -27.33 -8.95 -2.51
CA ASP A 15 -26.91 -9.54 -3.78
C ASP A 15 -26.66 -11.05 -3.58
N GLU A 16 -27.54 -11.89 -4.11
CA GLU A 16 -27.42 -13.35 -4.06
C GLU A 16 -26.17 -13.88 -4.82
N ASN A 17 -25.50 -13.02 -5.58
CA ASN A 17 -24.28 -13.34 -6.31
C ASN A 17 -23.14 -12.38 -5.94
N PRO A 18 -22.20 -12.78 -5.07
CA PRO A 18 -21.02 -11.97 -4.76
C PRO A 18 -20.20 -11.72 -6.03
N ARG A 19 -20.07 -10.45 -6.43
CA ARG A 19 -19.29 -10.08 -7.61
C ARG A 19 -17.80 -10.19 -7.31
N GLU A 20 -17.18 -11.16 -7.94
CA GLU A 20 -15.72 -11.26 -7.95
C GLU A 20 -15.12 -10.03 -8.66
N ASN A 21 -14.15 -9.37 -8.02
CA ASN A 21 -13.40 -8.32 -8.69
C ASN A 21 -12.48 -8.90 -9.79
N ARG A 22 -11.93 -8.04 -10.62
CA ARG A 22 -11.05 -8.46 -11.74
C ARG A 22 -9.84 -9.29 -11.29
N TYR A 23 -9.30 -9.04 -10.10
CA TYR A 23 -8.20 -9.80 -9.54
C TYR A 23 -8.62 -11.25 -9.27
N LEU A 24 -9.75 -11.46 -8.58
CA LEU A 24 -10.28 -12.80 -8.29
C LEU A 24 -10.69 -13.53 -9.56
N GLN A 25 -11.30 -12.84 -10.52
CA GLN A 25 -11.61 -13.44 -11.80
C GLN A 25 -10.38 -13.95 -12.54
N LEU A 26 -9.31 -13.16 -12.59
CA LEU A 26 -8.04 -13.58 -13.18
C LEU A 26 -7.44 -14.75 -12.41
N MET A 27 -7.37 -14.65 -11.07
CA MET A 27 -6.80 -15.69 -10.24
C MET A 27 -7.57 -17.01 -10.36
N ASN A 28 -8.89 -16.99 -10.23
CA ASN A 28 -9.69 -18.20 -10.14
C ASN A 28 -10.04 -18.79 -11.51
N LYS A 29 -10.38 -17.93 -12.49
CA LYS A 29 -10.90 -18.40 -13.80
C LYS A 29 -9.83 -18.62 -14.86
N VAL A 30 -8.63 -18.09 -14.65
CA VAL A 30 -7.52 -18.23 -15.60
C VAL A 30 -6.35 -18.97 -14.95
N ILE A 31 -5.75 -18.38 -13.91
CA ILE A 31 -4.50 -18.88 -13.33
C ILE A 31 -4.74 -20.24 -12.65
N ARG A 32 -5.64 -20.30 -11.66
CA ARG A 32 -5.95 -21.53 -10.93
C ARG A 32 -6.74 -22.56 -11.75
N ALA A 33 -7.37 -22.13 -12.84
CA ALA A 33 -8.02 -23.04 -13.77
C ALA A 33 -7.03 -23.87 -14.64
N GLY A 34 -5.72 -23.72 -14.40
CA GLY A 34 -4.68 -24.52 -15.06
C GLY A 34 -4.27 -23.99 -16.44
N VAL A 35 -4.67 -22.78 -16.80
CA VAL A 35 -4.17 -22.14 -18.02
C VAL A 35 -2.71 -21.79 -17.80
N LYS A 36 -1.81 -22.37 -18.60
CA LYS A 36 -0.37 -22.04 -18.53
C LYS A 36 -0.15 -20.58 -18.89
N THR A 37 0.05 -19.76 -17.86
CA THR A 37 0.11 -18.30 -17.98
C THR A 37 1.46 -17.81 -17.50
N LYS A 38 2.11 -16.93 -18.28
CA LYS A 38 3.24 -16.12 -17.82
C LYS A 38 2.71 -14.74 -17.49
N VAL A 39 3.04 -14.23 -16.31
CA VAL A 39 2.57 -12.94 -15.85
C VAL A 39 3.68 -11.91 -15.91
N LEU A 40 3.51 -10.88 -16.75
CA LEU A 40 4.37 -9.70 -16.78
C LEU A 40 3.54 -8.49 -16.30
N MET A 41 4.01 -7.86 -15.23
CA MET A 41 3.35 -6.69 -14.68
C MET A 41 4.17 -5.42 -14.94
N LEU A 42 3.52 -4.42 -15.50
CA LEU A 42 4.12 -3.11 -15.75
C LEU A 42 3.48 -2.09 -14.80
N SER A 43 4.31 -1.45 -13.99
CA SER A 43 3.85 -0.43 -13.04
C SER A 43 4.93 0.62 -12.80
N ALA A 44 4.55 1.87 -12.75
CA ALA A 44 5.42 2.95 -12.28
C ALA A 44 5.54 2.97 -10.74
N THR A 45 4.55 2.41 -10.05
CA THR A 45 4.43 2.40 -8.59
C THR A 45 3.85 1.05 -8.12
N PRO A 46 4.66 -0.01 -8.03
CA PRO A 46 4.18 -1.34 -7.63
C PRO A 46 3.64 -1.34 -6.19
N VAL A 47 4.19 -0.50 -5.33
CA VAL A 47 3.70 -0.24 -3.98
C VAL A 47 3.10 1.17 -3.95
N ASN A 48 1.87 1.29 -3.47
CA ASN A 48 1.23 2.60 -3.29
C ASN A 48 1.22 3.01 -1.81
N ASN A 49 0.44 2.31 -1.00
CA ASN A 49 0.30 2.62 0.43
C ASN A 49 0.78 1.48 1.34
N ARG A 50 0.84 0.25 0.81
CA ARG A 50 1.15 -0.95 1.59
C ARG A 50 2.00 -1.92 0.78
N PHE A 51 2.90 -2.60 1.44
CA PHE A 51 3.67 -3.68 0.82
C PHE A 51 2.80 -4.87 0.39
N ASN A 52 1.64 -5.04 1.00
CA ASN A 52 0.65 -6.01 0.55
C ASN A 52 0.19 -5.78 -0.91
N ASP A 53 0.29 -4.56 -1.43
CA ASP A 53 0.00 -4.27 -2.83
C ASP A 53 0.94 -5.07 -3.76
N LEU A 54 2.21 -5.13 -3.41
CA LEU A 54 3.21 -5.91 -4.15
C LEU A 54 2.99 -7.41 -3.94
N ARG A 55 2.77 -7.85 -2.69
CA ARG A 55 2.46 -9.26 -2.40
C ARG A 55 1.27 -9.76 -3.23
N ASN A 56 0.17 -9.02 -3.29
CA ASN A 56 -0.98 -9.38 -4.11
C ASN A 56 -0.65 -9.50 -5.59
N GLN A 57 0.22 -8.65 -6.11
CA GLN A 57 0.69 -8.74 -7.48
C GLN A 57 1.54 -10.01 -7.70
N LEU A 58 2.43 -10.32 -6.77
CA LEU A 58 3.25 -11.52 -6.83
C LEU A 58 2.42 -12.81 -6.75
N GLN A 59 1.34 -12.82 -5.97
CA GLN A 59 0.42 -13.96 -5.90
C GLN A 59 -0.14 -14.37 -7.26
N LEU A 60 -0.31 -13.44 -8.19
CA LEU A 60 -0.70 -13.76 -9.57
C LEU A 60 0.39 -14.56 -10.31
N ALA A 61 1.67 -14.33 -9.99
CA ALA A 61 2.78 -15.00 -10.66
C ALA A 61 3.00 -16.43 -10.15
N TYR A 62 2.75 -16.68 -8.87
CA TYR A 62 2.91 -18.02 -8.26
C TYR A 62 1.57 -18.73 -7.96
N GLU A 63 0.51 -18.30 -8.62
CA GLU A 63 -0.82 -18.95 -8.58
C GLU A 63 -1.47 -18.95 -7.18
N GLY A 64 -0.95 -18.11 -6.27
CA GLY A 64 -1.35 -18.09 -4.86
C GLY A 64 -0.78 -19.24 -4.03
N ASP A 65 0.13 -20.03 -4.59
CA ASP A 65 0.84 -21.11 -3.91
C ASP A 65 2.15 -20.57 -3.32
N ALA A 66 2.09 -20.14 -2.06
CA ALA A 66 3.22 -19.55 -1.37
C ALA A 66 4.35 -20.56 -1.15
N GLU A 67 4.04 -21.83 -0.87
CA GLU A 67 5.04 -22.87 -0.61
C GLU A 67 5.94 -23.08 -1.83
N ARG A 68 5.33 -23.19 -3.00
CA ARG A 68 6.07 -23.33 -4.26
C ARG A 68 6.94 -22.12 -4.56
N PHE A 69 6.50 -20.93 -4.16
CA PHE A 69 7.28 -19.72 -4.36
C PHE A 69 8.45 -19.64 -3.38
N ASP A 70 8.23 -20.03 -2.13
CA ASP A 70 9.28 -20.08 -1.10
C ASP A 70 10.39 -21.06 -1.47
N GLU A 71 10.07 -22.18 -2.13
CA GLU A 71 11.07 -23.12 -2.64
C GLU A 71 11.97 -22.54 -3.76
N LEU A 72 11.46 -21.56 -4.51
CA LEU A 72 12.19 -20.91 -5.61
C LEU A 72 13.05 -19.73 -5.13
N LEU A 73 12.78 -19.21 -3.95
CA LEU A 73 13.50 -18.09 -3.36
C LEU A 73 14.53 -18.59 -2.34
N ASN A 74 15.68 -17.95 -2.32
CA ASN A 74 16.71 -18.22 -1.33
C ASN A 74 16.51 -17.37 -0.06
N THR A 75 15.29 -17.42 0.51
CA THR A 75 14.93 -16.66 1.69
C THR A 75 14.90 -17.55 2.93
N THR A 76 15.12 -16.96 4.10
CA THR A 76 15.12 -17.68 5.40
C THR A 76 13.72 -17.77 6.00
N ALA A 77 12.81 -16.89 5.58
CA ALA A 77 11.43 -16.83 6.06
C ALA A 77 10.44 -16.98 4.88
N PRO A 78 9.23 -17.53 5.13
CA PRO A 78 8.16 -17.59 4.15
C PRO A 78 7.75 -16.19 3.66
N ILE A 79 7.37 -16.09 2.39
CA ILE A 79 7.02 -14.82 1.74
C ILE A 79 5.96 -14.02 2.52
N ASP A 80 4.99 -14.69 3.10
CA ASP A 80 3.93 -14.06 3.87
C ASP A 80 4.44 -13.39 5.15
N HIS A 81 5.45 -13.98 5.78
CA HIS A 81 6.13 -13.41 6.94
C HIS A 81 6.99 -12.21 6.54
N ILE A 82 7.74 -12.34 5.44
CA ILE A 82 8.59 -11.26 4.91
C ILE A 82 7.76 -9.99 4.65
N PHE A 83 6.62 -10.12 3.98
CA PHE A 83 5.76 -8.97 3.68
C PHE A 83 5.05 -8.40 4.92
N ARG A 84 4.68 -9.23 5.88
CA ARG A 84 4.10 -8.77 7.15
C ARG A 84 5.11 -7.98 7.98
N ASP A 85 6.33 -8.48 8.05
CA ASP A 85 7.41 -7.84 8.80
C ASP A 85 7.83 -6.53 8.14
N ALA A 86 7.94 -6.51 6.82
CA ALA A 86 8.19 -5.28 6.05
C ALA A 86 7.09 -4.24 6.28
N GLN A 87 5.81 -4.65 6.27
CA GLN A 87 4.70 -3.74 6.56
C GLN A 87 4.75 -3.21 7.99
N THR A 88 5.12 -4.04 8.95
CA THR A 88 5.28 -3.65 10.36
C THR A 88 6.42 -2.63 10.51
N ALA A 89 7.56 -2.87 9.85
CA ALA A 89 8.69 -1.94 9.81
C ALA A 89 8.27 -0.59 9.19
N PHE A 90 7.55 -0.62 8.07
CA PHE A 90 7.03 0.59 7.43
C PHE A 90 6.07 1.36 8.35
N ASN A 91 5.14 0.68 9.01
CA ASN A 91 4.19 1.30 9.92
C ASN A 91 4.89 1.93 11.13
N ARG A 92 5.96 1.32 11.62
CA ARG A 92 6.79 1.88 12.69
C ARG A 92 7.53 3.13 12.21
N TRP A 93 8.17 3.04 11.05
CA TRP A 93 8.88 4.16 10.44
C TRP A 93 7.94 5.34 10.15
N SER A 94 6.72 5.09 9.68
CA SER A 94 5.75 6.15 9.36
C SER A 94 5.29 6.96 10.58
N LYS A 95 5.46 6.42 11.78
CA LYS A 95 5.12 7.07 13.06
C LYS A 95 6.29 7.87 13.67
N LEU A 96 7.49 7.76 13.08
CA LEU A 96 8.64 8.54 13.55
C LEU A 96 8.41 10.04 13.30
N PRO A 97 9.06 10.90 14.07
CA PRO A 97 9.14 12.34 13.79
C PRO A 97 9.63 12.60 12.36
N GLU A 98 9.22 13.71 11.77
CA GLU A 98 9.54 14.03 10.36
C GLU A 98 11.04 14.03 10.07
N GLU A 99 11.83 14.48 11.05
CA GLU A 99 13.28 14.56 10.97
C GLU A 99 13.96 13.19 10.90
N GLU A 100 13.37 12.18 11.53
CA GLU A 100 13.86 10.80 11.58
C GLU A 100 13.32 9.94 10.43
N ARG A 101 12.26 10.37 9.74
CA ARG A 101 11.65 9.65 8.63
C ARG A 101 12.46 9.74 7.35
N THR A 102 13.68 9.28 7.39
CA THR A 102 14.56 9.22 6.22
C THR A 102 14.40 7.89 5.47
N THR A 103 14.70 7.90 4.18
CA THR A 103 14.73 6.66 3.37
C THR A 103 15.73 5.66 3.95
N LYS A 104 16.87 6.14 4.44
CA LYS A 104 17.87 5.28 5.07
C LYS A 104 17.31 4.56 6.28
N ALA A 105 16.66 5.28 7.20
CA ALA A 105 16.04 4.68 8.38
C ALA A 105 14.99 3.61 8.02
N LEU A 106 14.24 3.78 6.92
CA LEU A 106 13.33 2.76 6.44
C LEU A 106 14.09 1.53 5.93
N LEU A 107 15.11 1.73 5.08
CA LEU A 107 15.88 0.63 4.51
C LEU A 107 16.60 -0.19 5.60
N ASP A 108 17.11 0.46 6.62
CA ASP A 108 17.78 -0.18 7.75
C ASP A 108 16.82 -1.04 8.61
N CYS A 109 15.49 -0.78 8.51
CA CYS A 109 14.46 -1.54 9.21
C CYS A 109 13.91 -2.73 8.41
N LEU A 110 14.21 -2.82 7.12
CA LEU A 110 13.74 -3.91 6.26
C LEU A 110 14.72 -5.09 6.30
N SER A 111 14.17 -6.32 6.25
CA SER A 111 14.98 -7.53 6.27
C SER A 111 15.73 -7.75 4.95
N PHE A 112 16.84 -8.47 5.01
CA PHE A 112 17.56 -8.92 3.82
C PHE A 112 16.66 -9.74 2.89
N ASP A 113 15.85 -10.65 3.45
CA ASP A 113 14.91 -11.48 2.70
C ASP A 113 13.92 -10.65 1.87
N PHE A 114 13.50 -9.48 2.38
CA PHE A 114 12.62 -8.58 1.61
C PHE A 114 13.32 -8.03 0.35
N PHE A 115 14.59 -7.69 0.44
CA PHE A 115 15.37 -7.26 -0.73
C PHE A 115 15.63 -8.40 -1.69
N GLU A 116 15.90 -9.60 -1.19
CA GLU A 116 16.07 -10.81 -2.02
C GLU A 116 14.83 -11.10 -2.84
N VAL A 117 13.64 -11.03 -2.22
CA VAL A 117 12.37 -11.15 -2.95
C VAL A 117 12.23 -10.07 -4.03
N LEU A 118 12.52 -8.82 -3.71
CA LEU A 118 12.41 -7.73 -4.68
C LEU A 118 13.34 -7.93 -5.87
N ASP A 119 14.58 -8.24 -5.62
CA ASP A 119 15.60 -8.43 -6.68
C ASP A 119 15.27 -9.62 -7.58
N SER A 120 14.70 -10.69 -7.01
CA SER A 120 14.32 -11.89 -7.74
C SER A 120 13.15 -11.70 -8.70
N VAL A 121 12.20 -10.79 -8.37
CA VAL A 121 10.93 -10.67 -9.10
C VAL A 121 10.73 -9.34 -9.79
N THR A 122 11.58 -8.34 -9.54
CA THR A 122 11.41 -7.01 -10.12
C THR A 122 12.57 -6.56 -10.97
N ILE A 123 12.25 -5.87 -12.06
CA ILE A 123 13.22 -5.17 -12.87
C ILE A 123 12.95 -3.67 -12.72
N ALA A 124 13.64 -3.05 -11.77
CA ALA A 124 13.49 -1.62 -11.54
C ALA A 124 14.35 -0.78 -12.49
N ARG A 125 13.75 0.25 -13.08
CA ARG A 125 14.43 1.22 -13.95
C ARG A 125 14.07 2.64 -13.52
N SER A 126 15.01 3.31 -12.87
CA SER A 126 14.88 4.74 -12.58
C SER A 126 15.35 5.58 -13.77
N ARG A 127 14.90 6.83 -13.85
CA ARG A 127 15.41 7.77 -14.89
C ARG A 127 16.94 7.88 -14.84
N LYS A 128 17.52 7.95 -13.64
CA LYS A 128 18.98 8.01 -13.46
C LYS A 128 19.66 6.76 -14.01
N HIS A 129 19.09 5.59 -13.79
CA HIS A 129 19.60 4.32 -14.32
C HIS A 129 19.53 4.31 -15.85
N ILE A 130 18.40 4.77 -16.41
CA ILE A 130 18.22 4.85 -17.86
C ILE A 130 19.27 5.79 -18.47
N GLN A 131 19.44 6.99 -17.92
CA GLN A 131 20.43 7.96 -18.39
C GLN A 131 21.88 7.44 -18.32
N GLN A 132 22.19 6.60 -17.35
CA GLN A 132 23.56 6.11 -17.14
C GLN A 132 23.90 4.92 -18.03
N TYR A 133 22.95 4.04 -18.33
CA TYR A 133 23.21 2.73 -18.93
C TYR A 133 22.53 2.50 -20.29
N TYR A 134 21.66 3.38 -20.73
CA TYR A 134 20.94 3.23 -21.99
C TYR A 134 21.23 4.40 -22.92
N ASP A 135 21.23 4.11 -24.22
CA ASP A 135 21.22 5.17 -25.22
C ASP A 135 19.87 5.89 -25.18
N THR A 136 19.90 7.18 -24.91
CA THR A 136 18.72 8.03 -24.79
C THR A 136 18.49 8.92 -25.99
N THR A 137 19.22 8.72 -27.10
CA THR A 137 19.16 9.55 -28.29
C THR A 137 17.75 9.64 -28.86
N ASP A 138 17.03 8.51 -28.90
CA ASP A 138 15.64 8.44 -29.39
C ASP A 138 14.59 8.93 -28.38
N ILE A 139 14.91 8.92 -27.09
CA ILE A 139 13.99 9.29 -26.02
C ILE A 139 14.09 10.77 -25.70
N GLY A 140 15.23 11.39 -25.99
CA GLY A 140 15.56 12.75 -25.62
C GLY A 140 15.92 12.93 -24.14
N GLU A 141 16.12 14.16 -23.72
CA GLU A 141 16.46 14.46 -22.34
C GLU A 141 15.24 14.37 -21.41
N PHE A 142 15.42 13.73 -20.26
CA PHE A 142 14.39 13.75 -19.24
C PHE A 142 14.26 15.15 -18.62
N PRO A 143 13.04 15.63 -18.42
CA PRO A 143 12.83 16.94 -17.80
C PRO A 143 13.43 17.00 -16.40
N THR A 144 14.06 18.13 -16.09
CA THR A 144 14.64 18.40 -14.78
C THR A 144 13.56 18.36 -13.71
N ARG A 145 13.76 17.55 -12.68
CA ARG A 145 12.84 17.48 -11.57
C ARG A 145 13.16 18.56 -10.53
N LEU A 146 12.32 19.57 -10.46
CA LEU A 146 12.40 20.59 -9.43
C LEU A 146 11.96 20.04 -8.07
N LYS A 147 12.41 20.68 -6.98
CA LYS A 147 11.91 20.36 -5.65
C LYS A 147 10.42 20.68 -5.58
N PRO A 148 9.60 19.81 -4.99
CA PRO A 148 8.19 20.09 -4.82
C PRO A 148 8.00 21.32 -3.92
N ILE A 149 7.13 22.22 -4.35
CA ILE A 149 6.72 23.36 -3.54
C ILE A 149 5.40 22.99 -2.89
N SER A 150 5.44 22.76 -1.58
CA SER A 150 4.22 22.52 -0.81
C SER A 150 3.56 23.86 -0.51
N ARG A 151 2.33 24.03 -1.00
CA ARG A 151 1.50 25.20 -0.67
C ARG A 151 0.26 24.72 0.05
N ARG A 152 -0.06 25.38 1.14
CA ARG A 152 -1.31 25.20 1.89
C ARG A 152 -2.12 26.48 1.73
N PRO A 153 -2.87 26.64 0.62
CA PRO A 153 -3.66 27.85 0.42
C PRO A 153 -4.73 27.93 1.53
N LYS A 154 -4.99 29.14 1.97
CA LYS A 154 -6.19 29.40 2.78
C LYS A 154 -7.40 29.13 1.90
N LEU A 155 -8.47 28.62 2.46
CA LEU A 155 -9.72 28.36 1.75
C LEU A 155 -10.35 29.66 1.24
N THR A 156 -10.05 30.79 1.88
CA THR A 156 -10.53 32.11 1.53
C THR A 156 -9.64 33.19 2.16
N ASP A 157 -9.55 34.33 1.55
CA ASP A 157 -8.87 35.53 2.08
C ASP A 157 -9.80 36.40 2.93
N LEU A 158 -11.05 35.98 3.15
CA LEU A 158 -12.00 36.70 4.00
C LEU A 158 -11.51 36.68 5.46
N PRO A 159 -11.38 37.84 6.12
CA PRO A 159 -10.90 37.93 7.50
C PRO A 159 -11.78 37.18 8.53
N THR A 160 -13.05 36.96 8.16
CA THR A 160 -14.05 36.29 8.97
C THR A 160 -14.10 34.76 8.74
N ALA A 161 -13.34 34.24 7.77
CA ALA A 161 -13.36 32.82 7.48
C ALA A 161 -12.42 32.07 8.42
N VAL A 162 -12.95 31.02 8.98
CA VAL A 162 -12.22 30.11 9.85
C VAL A 162 -11.24 29.29 9.04
N SER A 163 -9.96 29.20 9.45
CA SER A 163 -8.99 28.37 8.78
C SER A 163 -9.31 26.89 8.97
N PHE A 164 -8.81 26.03 8.05
CA PHE A 164 -8.98 24.58 8.21
C PHE A 164 -8.40 24.08 9.53
N ASN A 165 -7.31 24.68 10.00
CA ASN A 165 -6.69 24.34 11.28
C ASN A 165 -7.60 24.73 12.46
N ASP A 166 -8.25 25.87 12.41
CA ASP A 166 -9.18 26.32 13.44
C ASP A 166 -10.42 25.43 13.51
N ILE A 167 -10.92 25.00 12.34
CA ILE A 167 -12.00 24.00 12.25
C ILE A 167 -11.55 22.68 12.87
N TYR A 168 -10.33 22.21 12.53
CA TYR A 168 -9.80 20.97 13.09
C TYR A 168 -9.67 21.04 14.60
N VAL A 169 -9.12 22.12 15.15
CA VAL A 169 -8.99 22.34 16.60
C VAL A 169 -10.39 22.36 17.23
N SER A 170 -11.30 23.14 16.68
CA SER A 170 -12.66 23.25 17.21
C SER A 170 -13.41 21.91 17.19
N VAL A 171 -13.26 21.12 16.11
CA VAL A 171 -13.88 19.79 16.02
C VAL A 171 -13.22 18.80 17.00
N SER A 172 -11.92 18.91 17.22
CA SER A 172 -11.19 18.05 18.17
C SER A 172 -11.55 18.35 19.62
N GLU A 173 -11.94 19.58 19.93
CA GLU A 173 -12.44 20.00 21.27
C GLU A 173 -13.88 19.58 21.50
N LEU A 174 -14.64 19.29 20.43
CA LEU A 174 -15.99 18.77 20.55
C LEU A 174 -15.92 17.28 20.92
N ASN A 175 -16.28 16.94 22.13
CA ASN A 175 -16.50 15.56 22.57
C ASN A 175 -17.72 14.96 21.88
N LEU A 176 -17.57 14.63 20.58
CA LEU A 176 -18.65 14.07 19.77
C LEU A 176 -18.73 12.55 19.97
N ALA A 177 -19.87 12.06 20.40
CA ALA A 177 -20.15 10.63 20.55
C ALA A 177 -19.94 9.81 19.25
N ILE A 178 -19.92 10.46 18.08
CA ILE A 178 -19.66 9.84 16.77
C ILE A 178 -18.28 9.16 16.70
N TYR A 179 -17.26 9.74 17.34
CA TYR A 179 -15.88 9.22 17.27
C TYR A 179 -15.54 8.27 18.41
N THR A 180 -16.16 8.46 19.56
CA THR A 180 -15.95 7.62 20.75
C THR A 180 -17.30 7.31 21.40
N PRO A 181 -18.20 6.58 20.73
CA PRO A 181 -19.52 6.29 21.27
C PRO A 181 -19.46 5.52 22.59
N SER A 182 -18.39 4.75 22.83
CA SER A 182 -18.14 4.04 24.08
C SER A 182 -18.08 4.95 25.31
N ASP A 183 -17.55 6.17 25.17
CA ASP A 183 -17.34 7.10 26.26
C ASP A 183 -18.67 7.74 26.76
N PHE A 184 -19.72 7.61 25.94
CA PHE A 184 -21.05 8.16 26.21
C PHE A 184 -22.06 7.07 26.57
N ILE A 185 -21.63 5.82 26.77
CA ILE A 185 -22.52 4.76 27.27
C ILE A 185 -22.71 4.90 28.79
N PHE A 186 -23.96 4.90 29.22
CA PHE A 186 -24.23 4.85 30.64
C PHE A 186 -23.57 3.63 31.29
N PRO A 187 -22.93 3.80 32.47
CA PRO A 187 -22.25 2.69 33.16
C PRO A 187 -23.12 1.43 33.34
N SER A 188 -24.42 1.62 33.57
CA SER A 188 -25.39 0.52 33.72
C SER A 188 -25.68 -0.25 32.43
N LYS A 189 -25.17 0.19 31.28
CA LYS A 189 -25.41 -0.44 29.98
C LYS A 189 -24.12 -0.87 29.27
N ILE A 190 -22.96 -0.70 29.89
CA ILE A 190 -21.66 -1.05 29.32
C ILE A 190 -21.62 -2.52 28.92
N GLU A 191 -22.06 -3.43 29.79
CA GLU A 191 -22.07 -4.87 29.52
C GLU A 191 -22.87 -5.26 28.26
N LYS A 192 -23.90 -4.46 27.92
CA LYS A 192 -24.73 -4.75 26.75
C LYS A 192 -24.07 -4.37 25.43
N TYR A 193 -23.13 -3.40 25.43
CA TYR A 193 -22.61 -2.79 24.21
C TYR A 193 -21.09 -2.98 24.02
N MET A 194 -20.38 -3.57 24.96
CA MET A 194 -18.94 -3.79 24.93
C MET A 194 -18.55 -5.29 25.01
N THR A 195 -19.45 -6.19 24.67
CA THR A 195 -19.18 -7.63 24.51
C THR A 195 -18.69 -7.96 23.11
#